data_516bda078e8c16f55512d6234f76ac7f
#
_entry.id   516bda078e8c16f55512d6234f76ac7f
#
_cell.length_a   1.000
_cell.length_b   1.000
_cell.length_c   1.000
_cell.angle_alpha   90.00
_cell.angle_beta   90.00
_cell.angle_gamma   90.00
#
_symmetry.space_group_name_H-M   'P 1'
#
loop_
_entity.id
_entity.type
_entity.pdbx_description
1 polymer ?
#
loop_
_entity_poly.entity_id
_entity_poly.type
_entity_poly.pdbx_seq_one_letter_code
_entity_poly.pdbx_strand_id
1 'polypeptide(L)'
;MKDHSPNNFDETSGNREAELEASSEVVPGVSAPGKRRSKAEVASEENRGRLREELHDRKVEQLRQMFDRHKGNRQLILLQDFPDPDALSSAWTYKLIAEQYDIQCEIIYAGALSHQENIALVKLTGLPLQRWTVETLKTKDLSVFQGCAFIDNQGTTCNLTEYILAAGVPIAAVIDHHNLQGEMNAEFIDLRPQIRATATIFAEYLQAGLLTLDASVSLHIKCATALMHGLRSDTIALRQAQEEDFLAAAYLSRFYDPQLLNAVLQSSRSKWVMDAIERSLKHRTVQNNFSIAGIGYLRYDDRDSIPQAADFLVTEENVHTAVVYAIVHDKDEEIEVVIGSLRTNKLTLDPDEFIKEAFGQDAQGRFFGGGRSQAGGFEIPVGFLSGGNEKSDYARLKWEVFDAQIKQKLLNLISPKDNPVYDH
;
A
#
# COMPACT_ATOMS: atom_id res chain seq x y z
N MET A 1 -0.85 -30.74 70.98
CA MET A 1 -1.84 -31.57 71.67
C MET A 1 -2.90 -31.98 70.66
N LYS A 2 -2.84 -33.26 70.32
CA LYS A 2 -3.91 -34.20 69.98
C LYS A 2 -4.85 -33.76 68.85
N ASP A 3 -4.84 -34.36 67.72
CA ASP A 3 -5.00 -35.78 67.33
C ASP A 3 -6.41 -36.09 66.81
N HIS A 4 -6.39 -36.75 65.66
CA HIS A 4 -7.32 -37.76 65.14
C HIS A 4 -8.18 -37.41 63.92
N SER A 5 -7.73 -37.91 62.76
CA SER A 5 -8.59 -38.58 61.75
C SER A 5 -9.27 -39.83 62.34
N PRO A 6 -10.12 -40.63 61.65
CA PRO A 6 -10.19 -40.89 60.18
C PRO A 6 -11.63 -41.22 59.63
N ASN A 7 -11.66 -41.43 58.28
CA ASN A 7 -12.45 -42.38 57.47
C ASN A 7 -13.98 -42.49 57.60
N ASN A 8 -14.70 -42.38 56.50
CA ASN A 8 -15.26 -43.58 55.86
C ASN A 8 -15.73 -43.33 54.41
N PHE A 9 -15.43 -44.30 53.57
CA PHE A 9 -16.00 -44.57 52.29
C PHE A 9 -17.49 -44.71 52.27
N ASP A 10 -18.22 -44.25 51.25
CA ASP A 10 -19.24 -45.07 50.62
C ASP A 10 -19.41 -44.76 49.13
N GLU A 11 -19.40 -45.81 48.32
CA GLU A 11 -19.65 -45.90 46.92
C GLU A 11 -21.15 -45.75 46.64
N THR A 12 -21.53 -44.91 45.69
CA THR A 12 -22.65 -45.21 44.78
C THR A 12 -22.37 -44.64 43.39
N SER A 13 -22.14 -45.57 42.50
CA SER A 13 -22.17 -45.45 41.05
C SER A 13 -23.53 -44.97 40.55
N GLY A 14 -23.52 -44.10 39.50
CA GLY A 14 -24.71 -43.92 38.71
C GLY A 14 -24.73 -42.67 37.83
N ASN A 15 -24.45 -42.86 36.59
CA ASN A 15 -24.90 -42.08 35.41
C ASN A 15 -24.90 -40.55 35.49
N ARG A 16 -23.88 -39.93 34.87
CA ARG A 16 -23.96 -38.65 34.16
C ARG A 16 -22.99 -38.61 32.97
N GLU A 17 -23.17 -39.56 32.08
CA GLU A 17 -22.73 -39.39 30.67
C GLU A 17 -24.00 -39.11 29.85
N ALA A 18 -24.37 -37.86 29.70
CA ALA A 18 -25.28 -37.35 28.68
C ALA A 18 -25.62 -35.89 29.01
N GLU A 19 -24.76 -34.96 28.65
CA GLU A 19 -25.03 -33.52 28.41
C GLU A 19 -23.74 -32.74 28.25
N LEU A 20 -22.98 -33.09 27.18
CA LEU A 20 -21.87 -32.30 26.65
C LEU A 20 -21.77 -32.49 25.11
N GLU A 21 -22.91 -32.41 24.47
CA GLU A 21 -22.99 -32.18 23.03
C GLU A 21 -23.84 -30.94 22.82
N ALA A 22 -23.24 -29.92 22.24
CA ALA A 22 -23.78 -28.79 21.53
C ALA A 22 -23.26 -27.43 22.03
N SER A 23 -22.08 -27.05 21.62
CA SER A 23 -21.77 -25.69 21.17
C SER A 23 -20.36 -25.66 20.55
N SER A 24 -20.20 -26.29 19.37
CA SER A 24 -19.09 -25.99 18.50
C SER A 24 -19.54 -24.82 17.63
N GLU A 25 -19.22 -23.60 18.03
CA GLU A 25 -19.23 -22.46 17.13
C GLU A 25 -18.22 -22.73 16.00
N VAL A 26 -18.75 -22.95 14.80
CA VAL A 26 -17.97 -23.10 13.57
C VAL A 26 -17.38 -21.73 13.25
N VAL A 27 -16.08 -21.58 13.44
CA VAL A 27 -15.31 -20.47 12.91
C VAL A 27 -15.33 -20.58 11.38
N PRO A 28 -15.86 -19.61 10.63
CA PRO A 28 -15.88 -19.67 9.18
C PRO A 28 -14.43 -19.51 8.67
N GLY A 29 -13.91 -20.54 8.01
CA GLY A 29 -12.63 -20.46 7.31
C GLY A 29 -11.62 -21.57 7.58
N VAL A 30 -11.86 -22.48 8.51
CA VAL A 30 -11.02 -23.69 8.68
C VAL A 30 -11.76 -24.86 8.06
N SER A 31 -11.41 -25.24 6.84
CA SER A 31 -11.89 -26.48 6.23
C SER A 31 -11.41 -27.66 7.05
N ALA A 32 -12.33 -28.53 7.45
CA ALA A 32 -12.05 -29.75 8.19
C ALA A 32 -10.95 -30.60 7.50
N PRO A 33 -10.00 -31.17 8.23
CA PRO A 33 -8.98 -32.04 7.64
C PRO A 33 -9.64 -33.35 7.18
N GLY A 34 -9.69 -33.57 5.85
CA GLY A 34 -9.98 -34.90 5.35
C GLY A 34 -10.90 -35.09 4.15
N LYS A 35 -11.33 -34.05 3.43
CA LYS A 35 -11.93 -34.29 2.10
C LYS A 35 -10.82 -34.53 1.09
N ARG A 36 -10.62 -35.79 0.65
CA ARG A 36 -9.80 -36.10 -0.55
C ARG A 36 -10.37 -35.31 -1.72
N ARG A 37 -9.57 -34.43 -2.31
CA ARG A 37 -9.93 -33.71 -3.54
C ARG A 37 -10.33 -34.72 -4.62
N SER A 38 -11.35 -34.40 -5.39
CA SER A 38 -11.78 -35.26 -6.50
C SER A 38 -10.71 -35.27 -7.60
N LYS A 39 -10.61 -36.37 -8.36
CA LYS A 39 -9.70 -36.45 -9.50
C LYS A 39 -9.97 -35.31 -10.54
N ALA A 40 -11.19 -34.84 -10.64
CA ALA A 40 -11.55 -33.73 -11.53
C ALA A 40 -11.02 -32.38 -11.02
N GLU A 41 -11.02 -32.14 -9.71
CA GLU A 41 -10.44 -30.92 -9.10
C GLU A 41 -8.92 -30.91 -9.29
N VAL A 42 -8.24 -32.06 -9.04
CA VAL A 42 -6.80 -32.17 -9.24
C VAL A 42 -6.42 -31.94 -10.71
N ALA A 43 -7.12 -32.59 -11.66
CA ALA A 43 -6.88 -32.38 -13.09
C ALA A 43 -7.15 -30.93 -13.55
N SER A 44 -8.12 -30.24 -12.93
CA SER A 44 -8.41 -28.82 -13.24
C SER A 44 -7.32 -27.89 -12.68
N GLU A 45 -6.72 -28.20 -11.53
CA GLU A 45 -5.59 -27.47 -10.94
C GLU A 45 -4.31 -27.68 -11.75
N GLU A 46 -4.00 -28.91 -12.15
CA GLU A 46 -2.86 -29.22 -13.03
C GLU A 46 -2.96 -28.51 -14.38
N ASN A 47 -4.15 -28.45 -14.97
CA ASN A 47 -4.36 -27.74 -16.22
C ASN A 47 -4.23 -26.21 -16.06
N ARG A 48 -4.70 -25.67 -14.95
CA ARG A 48 -4.49 -24.23 -14.59
C ARG A 48 -3.02 -23.92 -14.38
N GLY A 49 -2.27 -24.78 -13.67
CA GLY A 49 -0.84 -24.64 -13.49
C GLY A 49 -0.08 -24.58 -14.81
N ARG A 50 -0.36 -25.54 -15.71
CA ARG A 50 0.27 -25.57 -17.04
C ARG A 50 -0.06 -24.33 -17.89
N LEU A 51 -1.29 -23.87 -17.89
CA LEU A 51 -1.67 -22.64 -18.62
C LEU A 51 -0.97 -21.39 -18.07
N ARG A 52 -0.73 -21.34 -16.75
CA ARG A 52 0.05 -20.26 -16.13
C ARG A 52 1.51 -20.30 -16.57
N GLU A 53 2.15 -21.46 -16.54
CA GLU A 53 3.54 -21.63 -17.01
C GLU A 53 3.66 -21.23 -18.49
N GLU A 54 2.78 -21.70 -19.36
CA GLU A 54 2.78 -21.33 -20.78
C GLU A 54 2.59 -19.80 -20.98
N LEU A 55 1.74 -19.16 -20.19
CA LEU A 55 1.54 -17.70 -20.24
C LEU A 55 2.77 -16.96 -19.75
N HIS A 56 3.37 -17.43 -18.64
CA HIS A 56 4.58 -16.87 -18.09
C HIS A 56 5.74 -16.93 -19.10
N ASP A 57 6.02 -18.12 -19.65
CA ASP A 57 7.09 -18.32 -20.63
C ASP A 57 6.91 -17.42 -21.86
N ARG A 58 5.67 -17.26 -22.33
CA ARG A 58 5.34 -16.37 -23.42
C ARG A 58 5.62 -14.90 -23.06
N LYS A 59 5.28 -14.45 -21.83
CA LYS A 59 5.54 -13.08 -21.38
C LYS A 59 7.03 -12.82 -21.23
N VAL A 60 7.78 -13.75 -20.67
CA VAL A 60 9.24 -13.68 -20.57
C VAL A 60 9.88 -13.53 -21.94
N GLU A 61 9.46 -14.35 -22.92
CA GLU A 61 9.99 -14.29 -24.29
C GLU A 61 9.61 -12.99 -25.00
N GLN A 62 8.38 -12.49 -24.83
CA GLN A 62 7.96 -11.20 -25.38
C GLN A 62 8.77 -10.04 -24.80
N LEU A 63 9.05 -10.06 -23.49
CA LEU A 63 9.87 -9.04 -22.83
C LEU A 63 11.31 -9.10 -23.31
N ARG A 64 11.88 -10.31 -23.46
CA ARG A 64 13.22 -10.51 -24.03
C ARG A 64 13.33 -9.92 -25.44
N GLN A 65 12.37 -10.24 -26.30
CA GLN A 65 12.32 -9.70 -27.68
C GLN A 65 12.17 -8.18 -27.72
N MET A 66 11.39 -7.62 -26.79
CA MET A 66 11.28 -6.16 -26.68
C MET A 66 12.64 -5.54 -26.29
N PHE A 67 13.33 -6.09 -25.28
CA PHE A 67 14.68 -5.62 -24.91
C PHE A 67 15.69 -5.77 -26.06
N ASP A 68 15.67 -6.86 -26.81
CA ASP A 68 16.54 -7.06 -27.98
C ASP A 68 16.32 -5.99 -29.06
N ARG A 69 15.07 -5.57 -29.30
CA ARG A 69 14.75 -4.49 -30.25
C ARG A 69 15.21 -3.12 -29.76
N HIS A 70 15.24 -2.92 -28.45
CA HIS A 70 15.61 -1.65 -27.81
C HIS A 70 17.10 -1.56 -27.43
N LYS A 71 17.91 -2.52 -27.84
CA LYS A 71 19.34 -2.55 -27.54
C LYS A 71 20.03 -1.24 -27.95
N GLY A 72 20.81 -0.66 -27.05
CA GLY A 72 21.51 0.62 -27.25
C GLY A 72 20.66 1.86 -27.01
N ASN A 73 19.37 1.71 -26.69
CA ASN A 73 18.44 2.81 -26.43
C ASN A 73 18.59 3.37 -25.01
N ARG A 74 18.00 4.55 -24.81
CA ARG A 74 17.77 5.13 -23.49
C ARG A 74 16.28 5.11 -23.18
N GLN A 75 15.92 4.70 -21.98
CA GLN A 75 14.53 4.62 -21.51
C GLN A 75 14.34 5.35 -20.19
N LEU A 76 13.15 5.93 -20.01
CA LEU A 76 12.68 6.42 -18.72
C LEU A 76 11.85 5.31 -18.04
N ILE A 77 12.04 5.12 -16.74
CA ILE A 77 11.15 4.29 -15.92
C ILE A 77 10.36 5.26 -15.03
N LEU A 78 9.05 5.33 -15.28
CA LEU A 78 8.16 6.24 -14.58
C LEU A 78 7.46 5.52 -13.44
N LEU A 79 7.65 6.05 -12.24
CA LEU A 79 6.93 5.63 -11.06
C LEU A 79 5.78 6.59 -10.75
N GLN A 80 4.85 6.14 -9.92
CA GLN A 80 3.84 7.00 -9.32
C GLN A 80 4.49 8.16 -8.54
N ASP A 81 3.74 9.25 -8.30
CA ASP A 81 4.28 10.43 -7.64
C ASP A 81 4.81 10.15 -6.22
N PHE A 82 4.23 9.17 -5.55
CA PHE A 82 4.60 8.72 -4.21
C PHE A 82 4.93 7.23 -4.23
N PRO A 83 6.11 6.84 -4.76
CA PRO A 83 6.41 5.44 -4.98
C PRO A 83 6.61 4.70 -3.65
N ASP A 84 6.00 3.55 -3.56
CA ASP A 84 6.13 2.60 -2.45
C ASP A 84 7.28 1.60 -2.67
N PRO A 85 7.54 0.69 -1.73
CA PRO A 85 8.62 -0.28 -1.87
C PRO A 85 8.46 -1.21 -3.07
N ASP A 86 7.21 -1.53 -3.48
CA ASP A 86 6.96 -2.40 -4.63
C ASP A 86 7.34 -1.71 -5.93
N ALA A 87 6.87 -0.48 -6.15
CA ALA A 87 7.25 0.34 -7.29
C ALA A 87 8.77 0.55 -7.37
N LEU A 88 9.40 0.91 -6.24
CA LEU A 88 10.84 1.18 -6.18
C LEU A 88 11.69 -0.04 -6.54
N SER A 89 11.39 -1.19 -5.94
CA SER A 89 12.16 -2.42 -6.14
C SER A 89 11.97 -2.99 -7.54
N SER A 90 10.74 -2.96 -8.04
CA SER A 90 10.37 -3.44 -9.36
C SER A 90 11.00 -2.59 -10.47
N ALA A 91 10.97 -1.27 -10.35
CA ALA A 91 11.64 -0.37 -11.28
C ALA A 91 13.16 -0.57 -11.31
N TRP A 92 13.77 -0.77 -10.14
CA TRP A 92 15.20 -1.05 -10.09
C TRP A 92 15.55 -2.38 -10.75
N THR A 93 14.73 -3.40 -10.55
CA THR A 93 14.92 -4.72 -11.18
C THR A 93 14.74 -4.62 -12.70
N TYR A 94 13.72 -3.89 -13.20
CA TYR A 94 13.57 -3.61 -14.63
C TYR A 94 14.84 -2.97 -15.21
N LYS A 95 15.37 -1.94 -14.54
CA LYS A 95 16.62 -1.28 -14.95
C LYS A 95 17.77 -2.27 -15.04
N LEU A 96 17.98 -3.12 -14.01
CA LEU A 96 19.09 -4.10 -14.02
C LEU A 96 18.94 -5.16 -15.11
N ILE A 97 17.71 -5.58 -15.42
CA ILE A 97 17.44 -6.47 -16.54
C ILE A 97 17.74 -5.76 -17.86
N ALA A 98 17.23 -4.54 -18.06
CA ALA A 98 17.43 -3.76 -19.28
C ALA A 98 18.92 -3.50 -19.56
N GLU A 99 19.73 -3.28 -18.54
CA GLU A 99 21.19 -3.10 -18.66
C GLU A 99 21.89 -4.35 -19.20
N GLN A 100 21.35 -5.58 -19.04
CA GLN A 100 21.89 -6.79 -19.67
C GLN A 100 21.73 -6.75 -21.21
N TYR A 101 20.80 -5.92 -21.70
CA TYR A 101 20.52 -5.71 -23.12
C TYR A 101 21.09 -4.38 -23.65
N ASP A 102 22.03 -3.78 -22.91
CA ASP A 102 22.67 -2.51 -23.31
C ASP A 102 21.70 -1.31 -23.35
N ILE A 103 20.60 -1.37 -22.59
CA ILE A 103 19.62 -0.29 -22.48
C ILE A 103 19.91 0.55 -21.26
N GLN A 104 20.07 1.87 -21.42
CA GLN A 104 20.30 2.80 -20.32
C GLN A 104 18.97 3.30 -19.77
N CYS A 105 18.71 3.07 -18.49
CA CYS A 105 17.46 3.47 -17.87
C CYS A 105 17.68 4.52 -16.77
N GLU A 106 16.80 5.53 -16.73
CA GLU A 106 16.68 6.49 -15.63
C GLU A 106 15.34 6.25 -14.91
N ILE A 107 15.38 6.04 -13.59
CA ILE A 107 14.18 5.84 -12.76
C ILE A 107 13.76 7.21 -12.22
N ILE A 108 12.54 7.64 -12.54
CA ILE A 108 12.03 8.96 -12.16
C ILE A 108 10.67 8.89 -11.46
N TYR A 109 10.41 9.90 -10.62
CA TYR A 109 9.12 10.14 -9.97
C TYR A 109 8.91 11.64 -9.77
N ALA A 110 7.65 12.10 -9.57
CA ALA A 110 7.37 13.54 -9.49
C ALA A 110 7.16 14.05 -8.06
N GLY A 111 6.48 13.31 -7.21
CA GLY A 111 6.08 13.72 -5.88
C GLY A 111 7.19 13.68 -4.82
N ALA A 112 7.01 12.90 -3.77
CA ALA A 112 7.98 12.82 -2.68
C ALA A 112 8.12 11.37 -2.14
N LEU A 113 9.32 11.06 -1.65
CA LEU A 113 9.52 9.89 -0.78
C LEU A 113 9.29 10.34 0.67
N SER A 114 8.18 9.95 1.23
CA SER A 114 7.73 10.46 2.52
C SER A 114 7.74 9.42 3.62
N HIS A 115 7.51 8.15 3.26
CA HIS A 115 7.56 7.06 4.21
C HIS A 115 9.02 6.72 4.57
N GLN A 116 9.32 6.60 5.87
CA GLN A 116 10.72 6.40 6.32
C GLN A 116 11.34 5.12 5.79
N GLU A 117 10.55 4.05 5.65
CA GLU A 117 11.02 2.78 5.06
C GLU A 117 11.43 2.97 3.59
N ASN A 118 10.69 3.78 2.81
CA ASN A 118 11.01 4.06 1.40
C ASN A 118 12.31 4.89 1.29
N ILE A 119 12.46 5.90 2.15
CA ILE A 119 13.69 6.70 2.23
C ILE A 119 14.87 5.81 2.64
N ALA A 120 14.68 4.95 3.64
CA ALA A 120 15.72 4.03 4.10
C ALA A 120 16.07 3.00 3.01
N LEU A 121 15.07 2.45 2.31
CA LEU A 121 15.29 1.54 1.19
C LEU A 121 16.21 2.16 0.15
N VAL A 122 15.85 3.35 -0.37
CA VAL A 122 16.64 4.05 -1.39
C VAL A 122 18.05 4.35 -0.88
N LYS A 123 18.17 4.87 0.34
CA LYS A 123 19.46 5.26 0.93
C LYS A 123 20.38 4.08 1.21
N LEU A 124 19.86 3.02 1.84
CA LEU A 124 20.68 1.87 2.26
C LEU A 124 21.06 0.96 1.09
N THR A 125 20.18 0.84 0.10
CA THR A 125 20.48 0.05 -1.09
C THR A 125 21.29 0.82 -2.13
N GLY A 126 21.17 2.15 -2.16
CA GLY A 126 21.75 3.01 -3.20
C GLY A 126 20.95 2.94 -4.51
N LEU A 127 19.65 2.68 -4.46
CA LEU A 127 18.75 2.65 -5.60
C LEU A 127 18.83 3.99 -6.36
N PRO A 128 19.12 3.98 -7.69
CA PRO A 128 19.35 5.21 -8.47
C PRO A 128 18.02 5.85 -8.88
N LEU A 129 17.41 6.60 -7.97
CA LEU A 129 16.13 7.27 -8.15
C LEU A 129 16.32 8.78 -8.32
N GLN A 130 15.61 9.39 -9.26
CA GLN A 130 15.63 10.81 -9.51
C GLN A 130 14.24 11.43 -9.34
N ARG A 131 14.15 12.50 -8.57
CA ARG A 131 12.95 13.32 -8.52
C ARG A 131 12.96 14.31 -9.68
N TRP A 132 11.94 14.28 -10.54
CA TRP A 132 11.73 15.25 -11.57
C TRP A 132 10.46 16.05 -11.29
N THR A 133 10.49 17.33 -11.61
CA THR A 133 9.33 18.23 -11.57
C THR A 133 9.01 18.68 -12.99
N VAL A 134 7.88 19.36 -13.18
CA VAL A 134 7.54 19.99 -14.47
C VAL A 134 8.63 21.00 -14.90
N GLU A 135 9.26 21.71 -13.93
CA GLU A 135 10.37 22.60 -14.19
C GLU A 135 11.60 21.83 -14.68
N THR A 136 11.88 20.66 -14.08
CA THR A 136 12.96 19.78 -14.54
C THR A 136 12.75 19.36 -15.99
N LEU A 137 11.51 18.98 -16.36
CA LEU A 137 11.17 18.59 -17.73
C LEU A 137 11.43 19.70 -18.74
N LYS A 138 11.17 20.97 -18.40
CA LYS A 138 11.45 22.11 -19.29
C LYS A 138 12.92 22.29 -19.64
N THR A 139 13.82 21.75 -18.81
CA THR A 139 15.28 21.85 -18.99
C THR A 139 15.90 20.58 -19.58
N LYS A 140 15.16 19.50 -19.69
CA LYS A 140 15.63 18.20 -20.18
C LYS A 140 15.32 18.04 -21.66
N ASP A 141 16.28 17.50 -22.41
CA ASP A 141 16.04 17.04 -23.77
C ASP A 141 15.43 15.63 -23.74
N LEU A 142 14.11 15.55 -23.91
CA LEU A 142 13.39 14.28 -23.90
C LEU A 142 13.59 13.46 -25.18
N SER A 143 14.10 14.07 -26.28
CA SER A 143 14.34 13.37 -27.55
C SER A 143 15.44 12.31 -27.47
N VAL A 144 16.25 12.35 -26.40
CA VAL A 144 17.29 11.35 -26.13
C VAL A 144 16.73 10.01 -25.65
N PHE A 145 15.45 9.96 -25.27
CA PHE A 145 14.80 8.74 -24.80
C PHE A 145 13.95 8.13 -25.92
N GLN A 146 14.23 6.88 -26.26
CA GLN A 146 13.52 6.13 -27.28
C GLN A 146 12.34 5.31 -26.75
N GLY A 147 12.10 5.39 -25.43
CA GLY A 147 10.95 4.74 -24.81
C GLY A 147 10.81 5.08 -23.33
N CYS A 148 9.63 4.79 -22.80
CA CYS A 148 9.39 4.84 -21.36
C CYS A 148 8.70 3.54 -20.89
N ALA A 149 8.90 3.19 -19.63
CA ALA A 149 8.25 2.06 -18.98
C ALA A 149 7.48 2.54 -17.73
N PHE A 150 6.25 2.08 -17.58
CA PHE A 150 5.46 2.24 -16.36
C PHE A 150 5.58 0.96 -15.53
N ILE A 151 6.10 1.09 -14.33
CA ILE A 151 6.34 -0.03 -13.43
C ILE A 151 5.54 0.19 -12.13
N ASP A 152 4.70 -0.78 -11.80
CA ASP A 152 3.76 -0.73 -10.68
C ASP A 152 2.72 0.42 -10.80
N ASN A 153 2.49 0.84 -12.01
CA ASN A 153 1.45 1.79 -12.38
C ASN A 153 1.20 1.74 -13.90
N GLN A 154 0.15 2.44 -14.36
CA GLN A 154 -0.27 2.49 -15.76
C GLN A 154 -0.19 3.92 -16.34
N GLY A 155 0.61 4.79 -15.71
CA GLY A 155 0.78 6.17 -16.10
C GLY A 155 -0.30 7.14 -15.58
N THR A 156 -1.32 6.65 -14.89
CA THR A 156 -2.42 7.47 -14.35
C THR A 156 -2.09 8.15 -13.02
N THR A 157 -1.05 7.68 -12.33
CA THR A 157 -0.63 8.15 -11.00
C THR A 157 0.68 8.92 -11.01
N CYS A 158 1.17 9.30 -12.19
CA CYS A 158 2.39 10.08 -12.38
C CYS A 158 2.07 11.38 -13.11
N ASN A 159 2.27 12.51 -12.46
CA ASN A 159 2.03 13.85 -13.01
C ASN A 159 2.93 14.22 -14.22
N LEU A 160 3.99 13.44 -14.47
CA LEU A 160 4.89 13.65 -15.61
C LEU A 160 4.44 12.95 -16.89
N THR A 161 3.49 12.00 -16.79
CA THR A 161 3.07 11.14 -17.90
C THR A 161 2.66 11.93 -19.13
N GLU A 162 1.74 12.87 -18.99
CA GLU A 162 1.22 13.64 -20.13
C GLU A 162 2.33 14.44 -20.84
N TYR A 163 3.27 15.02 -20.09
CA TYR A 163 4.38 15.79 -20.63
C TYR A 163 5.37 14.90 -21.42
N ILE A 164 5.67 13.71 -20.90
CA ILE A 164 6.61 12.77 -21.53
C ILE A 164 6.00 12.19 -22.81
N LEU A 165 4.72 11.82 -22.79
CA LEU A 165 4.02 11.33 -23.96
C LEU A 165 3.81 12.43 -25.01
N ALA A 166 3.51 13.67 -24.61
CA ALA A 166 3.40 14.80 -25.50
C ALA A 166 4.74 15.16 -26.19
N ALA A 167 5.87 14.84 -25.55
CA ALA A 167 7.19 14.97 -26.15
C ALA A 167 7.51 13.86 -27.17
N GLY A 168 6.60 12.91 -27.39
CA GLY A 168 6.75 11.84 -28.39
C GLY A 168 7.53 10.63 -27.90
N VAL A 169 7.76 10.45 -26.58
CA VAL A 169 8.42 9.26 -26.03
C VAL A 169 7.40 8.11 -25.97
N PRO A 170 7.58 7.02 -26.74
CA PRO A 170 6.62 5.93 -26.81
C PRO A 170 6.66 5.07 -25.53
N ILE A 171 5.55 4.39 -25.24
CA ILE A 171 5.49 3.44 -24.11
C ILE A 171 6.07 2.11 -24.56
N ALA A 172 7.25 1.75 -24.06
CA ALA A 172 7.90 0.48 -24.34
C ALA A 172 7.31 -0.65 -23.49
N ALA A 173 7.07 -0.43 -22.18
CA ALA A 173 6.54 -1.45 -21.30
C ALA A 173 5.57 -0.89 -20.27
N VAL A 174 4.58 -1.73 -19.89
CA VAL A 174 3.73 -1.57 -18.69
C VAL A 174 3.72 -2.89 -17.95
N ILE A 175 4.20 -2.88 -16.70
CA ILE A 175 4.27 -4.06 -15.84
C ILE A 175 3.66 -3.68 -14.48
N ASP A 176 2.52 -4.29 -14.16
CA ASP A 176 1.71 -3.86 -13.02
C ASP A 176 0.81 -4.99 -12.50
N HIS A 177 0.48 -4.95 -11.22
CA HIS A 177 -0.45 -5.88 -10.57
C HIS A 177 -1.83 -5.27 -10.29
N HIS A 178 -2.04 -4.00 -10.61
CA HIS A 178 -3.33 -3.34 -10.44
C HIS A 178 -4.33 -3.71 -11.55
N ASN A 179 -5.63 -3.51 -11.26
CA ASN A 179 -6.67 -3.63 -12.28
C ASN A 179 -6.44 -2.65 -13.44
N LEU A 180 -6.87 -3.04 -14.63
CA LEU A 180 -6.79 -2.18 -15.80
C LEU A 180 -7.48 -0.83 -15.55
N GLN A 181 -6.76 0.26 -15.77
CA GLN A 181 -7.21 1.63 -15.49
C GLN A 181 -7.63 2.41 -16.75
N GLY A 182 -7.41 1.87 -17.94
CA GLY A 182 -7.74 2.52 -19.20
C GLY A 182 -7.14 1.80 -20.41
N GLU A 183 -7.35 2.36 -21.60
CA GLU A 183 -6.69 1.87 -22.81
C GLU A 183 -5.20 2.24 -22.79
N MET A 184 -4.34 1.28 -23.09
CA MET A 184 -2.89 1.48 -23.14
C MET A 184 -2.35 1.04 -24.50
N ASN A 185 -1.51 1.89 -25.10
CA ASN A 185 -0.79 1.56 -26.31
C ASN A 185 0.71 1.42 -25.98
N ALA A 186 1.09 0.25 -25.45
CA ALA A 186 2.46 -0.08 -25.11
C ALA A 186 2.94 -1.28 -25.95
N GLU A 187 4.24 -1.35 -26.23
CA GLU A 187 4.83 -2.46 -26.98
C GLU A 187 4.78 -3.77 -26.18
N PHE A 188 5.01 -3.69 -24.87
CA PHE A 188 4.89 -4.82 -23.95
C PHE A 188 3.95 -4.48 -22.79
N ILE A 189 3.01 -5.38 -22.49
CA ILE A 189 2.08 -5.22 -21.38
C ILE A 189 2.06 -6.54 -20.58
N ASP A 190 2.33 -6.48 -19.29
CA ASP A 190 2.11 -7.57 -18.34
C ASP A 190 1.32 -7.07 -17.13
N LEU A 191 0.00 -7.24 -17.18
CA LEU A 191 -0.92 -6.87 -16.12
C LEU A 191 -1.45 -8.12 -15.42
N ARG A 192 -1.23 -8.23 -14.11
CA ARG A 192 -1.60 -9.42 -13.33
C ARG A 192 -2.35 -9.08 -12.04
N PRO A 193 -3.63 -8.65 -12.12
CA PRO A 193 -4.38 -8.23 -10.94
C PRO A 193 -4.67 -9.34 -9.92
N GLN A 194 -4.41 -10.60 -10.26
CA GLN A 194 -4.48 -11.74 -9.33
C GLN A 194 -3.24 -11.87 -8.43
N ILE A 195 -2.11 -11.28 -8.79
CA ILE A 195 -0.88 -11.25 -7.99
C ILE A 195 -0.93 -10.04 -7.04
N ARG A 196 -0.32 -10.15 -5.88
CA ARG A 196 -0.40 -9.10 -4.85
C ARG A 196 0.68 -8.04 -4.93
N ALA A 197 1.77 -8.29 -5.68
CA ALA A 197 2.87 -7.35 -5.82
C ALA A 197 3.50 -7.43 -7.21
N THR A 198 3.89 -6.31 -7.77
CA THR A 198 4.67 -6.25 -9.00
C THR A 198 6.07 -6.87 -8.80
N ALA A 199 6.62 -6.80 -7.58
CA ALA A 199 7.84 -7.49 -7.19
C ALA A 199 7.77 -9.02 -7.39
N THR A 200 6.59 -9.62 -7.27
CA THR A 200 6.35 -11.04 -7.60
C THR A 200 6.60 -11.31 -9.08
N ILE A 201 6.07 -10.45 -9.96
CA ILE A 201 6.28 -10.55 -11.42
C ILE A 201 7.78 -10.47 -11.75
N PHE A 202 8.48 -9.52 -11.14
CA PHE A 202 9.93 -9.38 -11.34
C PHE A 202 10.75 -10.53 -10.77
N ALA A 203 10.36 -11.10 -9.64
CA ALA A 203 11.00 -12.31 -9.11
C ALA A 203 10.86 -13.50 -10.09
N GLU A 204 9.70 -13.64 -10.74
CA GLU A 204 9.50 -14.65 -11.80
C GLU A 204 10.39 -14.37 -13.02
N TYR A 205 10.54 -13.13 -13.47
CA TYR A 205 11.46 -12.78 -14.57
C TYR A 205 12.92 -13.12 -14.24
N LEU A 206 13.34 -12.87 -13.01
CA LEU A 206 14.67 -13.27 -12.53
C LEU A 206 14.83 -14.79 -12.51
N GLN A 207 13.81 -15.51 -12.06
CA GLN A 207 13.80 -16.97 -12.02
C GLN A 207 13.84 -17.56 -13.45
N ALA A 208 13.20 -16.92 -14.42
CA ALA A 208 13.24 -17.26 -15.84
C ALA A 208 14.57 -16.89 -16.53
N GLY A 209 15.50 -16.26 -15.82
CA GLY A 209 16.87 -16.02 -16.30
C GLY A 209 17.01 -14.75 -17.14
N LEU A 210 16.11 -13.76 -17.06
CA LEU A 210 16.33 -12.45 -17.69
C LEU A 210 17.52 -11.71 -17.06
N LEU A 211 17.77 -11.94 -15.77
CA LEU A 211 18.99 -11.59 -15.05
C LEU A 211 19.27 -12.70 -14.02
N THR A 212 20.42 -13.29 -14.08
CA THR A 212 20.84 -14.31 -13.09
C THR A 212 21.40 -13.61 -11.85
N LEU A 213 20.72 -13.77 -10.71
CA LEU A 213 21.22 -13.26 -9.43
C LEU A 213 22.42 -14.09 -8.93
N ASP A 214 23.38 -13.39 -8.35
CA ASP A 214 24.57 -13.98 -7.72
C ASP A 214 24.69 -13.44 -6.28
N ALA A 215 24.66 -14.33 -5.30
CA ALA A 215 24.76 -13.98 -3.88
C ALA A 215 26.15 -13.44 -3.46
N SER A 216 27.15 -13.46 -4.35
CA SER A 216 28.46 -12.83 -4.13
C SER A 216 28.50 -11.36 -4.61
N VAL A 217 27.50 -10.92 -5.41
CA VAL A 217 27.43 -9.58 -5.99
C VAL A 217 26.54 -8.68 -5.12
N SER A 218 27.16 -7.68 -4.49
CA SER A 218 26.45 -6.75 -3.57
C SER A 218 25.23 -6.09 -4.22
N LEU A 219 25.29 -5.74 -5.50
CA LEU A 219 24.18 -5.14 -6.23
C LEU A 219 22.98 -6.10 -6.32
N HIS A 220 23.24 -7.38 -6.61
CA HIS A 220 22.21 -8.42 -6.70
C HIS A 220 21.57 -8.71 -5.34
N ILE A 221 22.38 -8.75 -4.26
CA ILE A 221 21.88 -8.89 -2.88
C ILE A 221 20.94 -7.74 -2.53
N LYS A 222 21.34 -6.50 -2.82
CA LYS A 222 20.54 -5.31 -2.55
C LYS A 222 19.25 -5.28 -3.36
N CYS A 223 19.30 -5.68 -4.63
CA CYS A 223 18.12 -5.79 -5.49
C CYS A 223 17.13 -6.84 -4.95
N ALA A 224 17.64 -8.05 -4.61
CA ALA A 224 16.81 -9.09 -4.02
C ALA A 224 16.20 -8.66 -2.66
N THR A 225 16.95 -7.89 -1.87
CA THR A 225 16.46 -7.35 -0.60
C THR A 225 15.36 -6.31 -0.84
N ALA A 226 15.52 -5.45 -1.85
CA ALA A 226 14.50 -4.48 -2.23
C ALA A 226 13.21 -5.17 -2.71
N LEU A 227 13.32 -6.17 -3.60
CA LEU A 227 12.17 -6.97 -4.06
C LEU A 227 11.47 -7.70 -2.91
N MET A 228 12.23 -8.29 -1.97
CA MET A 228 11.66 -8.92 -0.78
C MET A 228 10.89 -7.90 0.08
N HIS A 229 11.35 -6.65 0.16
CA HIS A 229 10.64 -5.59 0.87
C HIS A 229 9.38 -5.16 0.11
N GLY A 230 9.45 -4.96 -1.22
CA GLY A 230 8.29 -4.64 -2.06
C GLY A 230 7.19 -5.69 -1.94
N LEU A 231 7.52 -6.95 -2.17
CA LEU A 231 6.61 -8.07 -2.01
C LEU A 231 6.00 -8.10 -0.60
N ARG A 232 6.80 -7.86 0.42
CA ARG A 232 6.35 -7.88 1.81
C ARG A 232 5.43 -6.69 2.13
N SER A 233 5.65 -5.51 1.53
CA SER A 233 4.82 -4.32 1.68
C SER A 233 3.40 -4.59 1.18
N ASP A 234 3.25 -5.00 -0.04
CA ASP A 234 1.96 -5.16 -0.72
C ASP A 234 1.16 -6.39 -0.28
N THR A 235 1.85 -7.38 0.27
CA THR A 235 1.20 -8.55 0.88
C THR A 235 0.90 -8.37 2.37
N ILE A 236 1.08 -7.18 2.94
CA ILE A 236 0.93 -6.91 4.37
C ILE A 236 1.75 -7.93 5.20
N ALA A 237 3.05 -7.96 4.99
CA ALA A 237 3.99 -8.91 5.61
C ALA A 237 3.58 -10.39 5.36
N LEU A 238 3.21 -10.72 4.13
CA LEU A 238 2.76 -12.03 3.64
C LEU A 238 1.40 -12.50 4.17
N ARG A 239 0.66 -11.67 4.91
CA ARG A 239 -0.67 -12.05 5.43
C ARG A 239 -1.74 -12.13 4.34
N GLN A 240 -1.56 -11.42 3.23
CA GLN A 240 -2.46 -11.43 2.07
C GLN A 240 -1.80 -12.02 0.82
N ALA A 241 -0.65 -12.67 0.98
CA ALA A 241 0.09 -13.30 -0.11
C ALA A 241 -0.70 -14.45 -0.75
N GLN A 242 -0.58 -14.57 -2.07
CA GLN A 242 -1.03 -15.70 -2.86
C GLN A 242 0.10 -16.71 -3.04
N GLU A 243 -0.16 -17.84 -3.70
CA GLU A 243 0.83 -18.89 -3.94
C GLU A 243 2.06 -18.34 -4.67
N GLU A 244 1.86 -17.53 -5.70
CA GLU A 244 2.91 -16.92 -6.52
C GLU A 244 3.83 -16.01 -5.68
N ASP A 245 3.24 -15.25 -4.75
CA ASP A 245 3.99 -14.38 -3.85
C ASP A 245 4.88 -15.18 -2.89
N PHE A 246 4.41 -16.32 -2.39
CA PHE A 246 5.22 -17.23 -1.57
C PHE A 246 6.35 -17.87 -2.38
N LEU A 247 6.10 -18.27 -3.63
CA LEU A 247 7.13 -18.82 -4.52
C LEU A 247 8.19 -17.76 -4.85
N ALA A 248 7.79 -16.53 -5.11
CA ALA A 248 8.69 -15.39 -5.30
C ALA A 248 9.54 -15.13 -4.05
N ALA A 249 8.93 -15.12 -2.86
CA ALA A 249 9.63 -14.96 -1.59
C ALA A 249 10.65 -16.10 -1.36
N ALA A 250 10.27 -17.35 -1.67
CA ALA A 250 11.16 -18.51 -1.58
C ALA A 250 12.35 -18.40 -2.54
N TYR A 251 12.14 -17.88 -3.76
CA TYR A 251 13.23 -17.62 -4.69
C TYR A 251 14.18 -16.53 -4.17
N LEU A 252 13.63 -15.38 -3.78
CA LEU A 252 14.40 -14.23 -3.30
C LEU A 252 15.15 -14.53 -1.99
N SER A 253 14.62 -15.45 -1.16
CA SER A 253 15.23 -15.83 0.13
C SER A 253 16.66 -16.37 0.02
N ARG A 254 17.05 -16.81 -1.16
CA ARG A 254 18.41 -17.32 -1.44
C ARG A 254 19.44 -16.21 -1.68
N PHE A 255 18.98 -14.97 -1.89
CA PHE A 255 19.84 -13.87 -2.35
C PHE A 255 19.74 -12.61 -1.47
N TYR A 256 18.62 -12.39 -0.75
CA TYR A 256 18.42 -11.17 0.02
C TYR A 256 19.27 -11.16 1.31
N ASP A 257 19.53 -9.96 1.83
CA ASP A 257 20.20 -9.75 3.10
C ASP A 257 19.15 -9.44 4.20
N PRO A 258 18.93 -10.36 5.17
CA PRO A 258 18.00 -10.16 6.27
C PRO A 258 18.36 -8.97 7.17
N GLN A 259 19.66 -8.65 7.32
CA GLN A 259 20.12 -7.55 8.16
C GLN A 259 19.82 -6.21 7.48
N LEU A 260 20.07 -6.11 6.17
CA LEU A 260 19.71 -4.94 5.38
C LEU A 260 18.20 -4.72 5.37
N LEU A 261 17.39 -5.78 5.16
CA LEU A 261 15.93 -5.69 5.23
C LEU A 261 15.48 -5.21 6.61
N ASN A 262 16.02 -5.78 7.68
CA ASN A 262 15.69 -5.35 9.04
C ASN A 262 16.08 -3.88 9.29
N ALA A 263 17.23 -3.42 8.78
CA ALA A 263 17.64 -2.02 8.88
C ALA A 263 16.66 -1.06 8.16
N VAL A 264 16.09 -1.47 7.02
CA VAL A 264 15.03 -0.73 6.32
C VAL A 264 13.76 -0.67 7.17
N LEU A 265 13.29 -1.82 7.68
CA LEU A 265 12.04 -1.94 8.45
C LEU A 265 12.11 -1.26 9.82
N GLN A 266 13.29 -1.20 10.42
CA GLN A 266 13.52 -0.52 11.70
C GLN A 266 13.91 0.95 11.53
N SER A 267 13.73 1.52 10.33
CA SER A 267 14.01 2.93 10.10
C SER A 267 13.22 3.81 11.07
N SER A 268 13.91 4.70 11.73
CA SER A 268 13.31 5.56 12.77
C SER A 268 12.26 6.47 12.16
N ARG A 269 11.09 6.54 12.78
CA ARG A 269 10.08 7.52 12.41
C ARG A 269 10.63 8.94 12.57
N SER A 270 10.29 9.82 11.64
CA SER A 270 10.70 11.21 11.72
C SER A 270 10.11 11.89 12.96
N LYS A 271 10.73 12.97 13.40
CA LYS A 271 10.18 13.81 14.49
C LYS A 271 8.74 14.22 14.20
N TRP A 272 8.43 14.57 12.94
CA TRP A 272 7.10 15.01 12.52
C TRP A 272 6.05 13.92 12.63
N VAL A 273 6.42 12.67 12.31
CA VAL A 273 5.55 11.51 12.53
C VAL A 273 5.31 11.27 14.01
N MET A 274 6.36 11.38 14.84
CA MET A 274 6.20 11.23 16.30
C MET A 274 5.33 12.35 16.89
N ASP A 275 5.49 13.59 16.44
CA ASP A 275 4.66 14.72 16.86
C ASP A 275 3.18 14.52 16.41
N ALA A 276 2.94 13.96 15.20
CA ALA A 276 1.59 13.62 14.74
C ALA A 276 0.95 12.51 15.57
N ILE A 277 1.70 11.47 15.92
CA ILE A 277 1.25 10.39 16.80
C ILE A 277 0.92 10.94 18.21
N GLU A 278 1.78 11.78 18.79
CA GLU A 278 1.53 12.42 20.09
C GLU A 278 0.22 13.22 20.05
N ARG A 279 0.04 14.11 19.06
CA ARG A 279 -1.19 14.89 18.90
C ARG A 279 -2.41 13.99 18.69
N SER A 280 -2.28 12.93 17.90
CA SER A 280 -3.35 11.96 17.70
C SER A 280 -3.77 11.30 19.01
N LEU A 281 -2.83 10.79 19.78
CA LEU A 281 -3.09 10.18 21.08
C LEU A 281 -3.75 11.16 22.08
N LYS A 282 -3.33 12.44 22.04
CA LYS A 282 -3.86 13.48 22.93
C LYS A 282 -5.29 13.91 22.58
N HIS A 283 -5.63 13.96 21.30
CA HIS A 283 -6.88 14.54 20.80
C HIS A 283 -7.88 13.50 20.25
N ARG A 284 -7.56 12.20 20.35
CA ARG A 284 -8.44 11.16 19.84
C ARG A 284 -9.73 11.02 20.65
N THR A 285 -10.78 10.70 19.94
CA THR A 285 -12.04 10.24 20.50
C THR A 285 -12.20 8.77 20.14
N VAL A 286 -12.34 7.89 21.13
CA VAL A 286 -12.58 6.46 20.91
C VAL A 286 -14.05 6.17 21.17
N GLN A 287 -14.76 5.67 20.15
CA GLN A 287 -16.17 5.31 20.21
C GLN A 287 -16.47 4.13 19.28
N ASN A 288 -17.16 3.11 19.77
CA ASN A 288 -17.53 1.90 19.02
C ASN A 288 -16.34 1.28 18.26
N ASN A 289 -15.17 1.20 18.93
CA ASN A 289 -13.92 0.69 18.40
C ASN A 289 -13.32 1.52 17.23
N PHE A 290 -13.80 2.75 17.02
CA PHE A 290 -13.18 3.75 16.18
C PHE A 290 -12.33 4.70 17.01
N SER A 291 -11.11 5.02 16.54
CA SER A 291 -10.25 6.07 17.08
C SER A 291 -10.18 7.22 16.07
N ILE A 292 -10.74 8.37 16.41
CA ILE A 292 -10.84 9.54 15.52
C ILE A 292 -10.02 10.67 16.11
N ALA A 293 -9.02 11.18 15.39
CA ALA A 293 -8.11 12.20 15.86
C ALA A 293 -7.88 13.32 14.84
N GLY A 294 -8.23 14.53 15.22
CA GLY A 294 -7.80 15.74 14.53
C GLY A 294 -6.50 16.27 15.12
N ILE A 295 -5.47 16.54 14.30
CA ILE A 295 -4.13 16.89 14.76
C ILE A 295 -3.70 18.34 14.46
N GLY A 296 -4.65 19.19 14.07
CA GLY A 296 -4.40 20.62 13.84
C GLY A 296 -3.82 20.91 12.47
N TYR A 297 -2.86 21.80 12.41
CA TYR A 297 -2.20 22.22 11.18
C TYR A 297 -0.92 21.46 10.93
N LEU A 298 -0.68 21.12 9.65
CA LEU A 298 0.55 20.51 9.14
C LEU A 298 1.04 21.27 7.90
N ARG A 299 2.34 21.23 7.66
CA ARG A 299 2.92 21.64 6.38
C ARG A 299 2.67 20.56 5.33
N TYR A 300 2.62 20.93 4.08
CA TYR A 300 2.45 20.01 2.97
C TYR A 300 3.52 18.88 2.96
N ASP A 301 4.77 19.24 3.26
CA ASP A 301 5.88 18.27 3.34
C ASP A 301 5.70 17.21 4.44
N ASP A 302 4.91 17.51 5.48
CA ASP A 302 4.70 16.64 6.64
C ASP A 302 3.38 15.85 6.56
N ARG A 303 2.59 16.00 5.48
CA ARG A 303 1.25 15.39 5.33
C ARG A 303 1.23 13.87 5.49
N ASP A 304 2.32 13.18 5.12
CA ASP A 304 2.41 11.73 5.23
C ASP A 304 2.60 11.24 6.69
N SER A 305 2.72 12.16 7.63
CA SER A 305 2.58 11.82 9.05
C SER A 305 1.15 11.45 9.43
N ILE A 306 0.13 11.89 8.63
CA ILE A 306 -1.30 11.58 8.86
C ILE A 306 -1.57 10.07 8.74
N PRO A 307 -1.29 9.42 7.59
CA PRO A 307 -1.50 7.98 7.45
C PRO A 307 -0.65 7.16 8.43
N GLN A 308 0.59 7.58 8.73
CA GLN A 308 1.45 6.88 9.70
C GLN A 308 0.91 6.99 11.14
N ALA A 309 0.26 8.10 11.49
CA ALA A 309 -0.42 8.22 12.77
C ALA A 309 -1.70 7.35 12.83
N ALA A 310 -2.44 7.23 11.72
CA ALA A 310 -3.59 6.33 11.63
C ALA A 310 -3.16 4.85 11.72
N ASP A 311 -2.06 4.46 11.07
CA ASP A 311 -1.45 3.13 11.18
C ASP A 311 -1.03 2.82 12.63
N PHE A 312 -0.60 3.83 13.39
CA PHE A 312 -0.27 3.66 14.80
C PHE A 312 -1.54 3.50 15.64
N LEU A 313 -2.55 4.36 15.47
CA LEU A 313 -3.77 4.31 16.29
C LEU A 313 -4.59 3.02 16.09
N VAL A 314 -4.58 2.42 14.90
CA VAL A 314 -5.30 1.17 14.64
C VAL A 314 -4.69 -0.03 15.37
N THR A 315 -3.49 0.12 15.95
CA THR A 315 -2.86 -0.92 16.79
C THR A 315 -3.29 -0.86 18.26
N GLU A 316 -4.07 0.16 18.65
CA GLU A 316 -4.57 0.30 20.02
C GLU A 316 -5.57 -0.82 20.35
N GLU A 317 -5.50 -1.34 21.57
CA GLU A 317 -6.43 -2.38 22.04
C GLU A 317 -7.90 -1.90 21.92
N ASN A 318 -8.76 -2.76 21.41
CA ASN A 318 -10.18 -2.49 21.14
C ASN A 318 -10.44 -1.40 20.08
N VAL A 319 -9.46 -1.04 19.26
CA VAL A 319 -9.63 -0.19 18.09
C VAL A 319 -9.51 -1.04 16.83
N HIS A 320 -10.56 -1.08 16.01
CA HIS A 320 -10.51 -1.74 14.72
C HIS A 320 -10.38 -0.77 13.54
N THR A 321 -10.70 0.53 13.75
CA THR A 321 -10.63 1.55 12.72
C THR A 321 -10.10 2.85 13.31
N ALA A 322 -9.10 3.43 12.66
CA ALA A 322 -8.53 4.72 13.04
C ALA A 322 -8.70 5.73 11.90
N VAL A 323 -9.07 6.96 12.25
CA VAL A 323 -9.13 8.10 11.32
C VAL A 323 -8.32 9.24 11.90
N VAL A 324 -7.29 9.68 11.15
CA VAL A 324 -6.48 10.85 11.52
C VAL A 324 -6.59 11.89 10.42
N TYR A 325 -6.71 13.16 10.76
CA TYR A 325 -6.80 14.26 9.79
C TYR A 325 -6.19 15.55 10.32
N ALA A 326 -5.80 16.42 9.38
CA ALA A 326 -5.22 17.72 9.64
C ALA A 326 -5.63 18.72 8.55
N ILE A 327 -5.55 20.03 8.84
CA ILE A 327 -5.47 21.05 7.80
C ILE A 327 -4.01 21.12 7.33
N VAL A 328 -3.78 20.84 6.06
CA VAL A 328 -2.48 20.90 5.41
C VAL A 328 -2.37 22.19 4.62
N HIS A 329 -1.30 22.92 4.84
CA HIS A 329 -1.04 24.20 4.19
C HIS A 329 0.11 24.06 3.21
N ASP A 330 -0.13 24.41 1.94
CA ASP A 330 0.91 24.60 0.93
C ASP A 330 1.29 26.08 0.88
N LYS A 331 2.56 26.38 1.19
CA LYS A 331 3.06 27.76 1.21
C LYS A 331 3.17 28.40 -0.16
N ASP A 332 3.39 27.57 -1.19
CA ASP A 332 3.65 28.05 -2.54
C ASP A 332 2.34 28.40 -3.28
N GLU A 333 1.23 27.75 -2.91
CA GLU A 333 -0.08 27.92 -3.54
C GLU A 333 -1.10 28.68 -2.68
N GLU A 334 -0.77 29.05 -1.44
CA GLU A 334 -1.71 29.64 -0.45
C GLU A 334 -3.00 28.83 -0.26
N ILE A 335 -2.96 27.53 -0.60
CA ILE A 335 -4.10 26.62 -0.52
C ILE A 335 -4.05 25.84 0.78
N GLU A 336 -5.20 25.75 1.44
CA GLU A 336 -5.39 24.87 2.59
C GLU A 336 -6.39 23.77 2.24
N VAL A 337 -6.02 22.53 2.58
CA VAL A 337 -6.85 21.33 2.37
C VAL A 337 -6.89 20.53 3.66
N VAL A 338 -8.06 20.05 4.05
CA VAL A 338 -8.14 19.03 5.09
C VAL A 338 -7.80 17.70 4.46
N ILE A 339 -6.68 17.10 4.88
CA ILE A 339 -6.29 15.75 4.48
C ILE A 339 -6.55 14.80 5.64
N GLY A 340 -7.18 13.65 5.33
CA GLY A 340 -7.43 12.61 6.30
C GLY A 340 -7.10 11.23 5.78
N SER A 341 -6.75 10.34 6.70
CA SER A 341 -6.46 8.94 6.42
C SER A 341 -7.24 8.02 7.34
N LEU A 342 -7.82 6.99 6.78
CA LEU A 342 -8.50 5.90 7.47
C LEU A 342 -7.68 4.62 7.36
N ARG A 343 -7.58 3.87 8.47
CA ARG A 343 -7.03 2.52 8.52
C ARG A 343 -7.99 1.62 9.28
N THR A 344 -8.22 0.42 8.78
CA THR A 344 -9.13 -0.53 9.43
C THR A 344 -8.62 -1.97 9.36
N ASN A 345 -8.86 -2.70 10.44
CA ASN A 345 -8.67 -4.17 10.52
C ASN A 345 -10.03 -4.90 10.44
N LYS A 346 -11.14 -4.15 10.35
CA LYS A 346 -12.50 -4.71 10.31
C LYS A 346 -12.85 -5.12 8.87
N LEU A 347 -12.93 -6.41 8.62
CA LEU A 347 -13.22 -6.98 7.30
C LEU A 347 -14.59 -6.60 6.72
N THR A 348 -15.56 -6.25 7.58
CA THR A 348 -16.91 -5.87 7.17
C THR A 348 -17.08 -4.36 6.94
N LEU A 349 -16.03 -3.57 7.07
CA LEU A 349 -16.04 -2.15 6.78
C LEU A 349 -15.35 -1.91 5.45
N ASP A 350 -16.09 -1.37 4.48
CA ASP A 350 -15.54 -0.89 3.22
C ASP A 350 -15.08 0.58 3.41
N PRO A 351 -13.76 0.87 3.36
CA PRO A 351 -13.25 2.24 3.50
C PRO A 351 -13.75 3.18 2.40
N ASP A 352 -13.99 2.68 1.19
CA ASP A 352 -14.46 3.49 0.06
C ASP A 352 -15.89 3.98 0.29
N GLU A 353 -16.80 3.06 0.61
CA GLU A 353 -18.19 3.41 0.92
C GLU A 353 -18.28 4.29 2.16
N PHE A 354 -17.54 3.96 3.23
CA PHE A 354 -17.56 4.71 4.48
C PHE A 354 -17.15 6.18 4.30
N ILE A 355 -16.06 6.44 3.55
CA ILE A 355 -15.57 7.80 3.31
C ILE A 355 -16.52 8.58 2.40
N LYS A 356 -17.03 7.95 1.34
CA LYS A 356 -18.01 8.57 0.41
C LYS A 356 -19.30 8.93 1.12
N GLU A 357 -19.79 8.07 2.00
CA GLU A 357 -20.99 8.35 2.82
C GLU A 357 -20.72 9.47 3.82
N ALA A 358 -19.55 9.48 4.49
CA ALA A 358 -19.20 10.50 5.47
C ALA A 358 -19.10 11.89 4.87
N PHE A 359 -18.45 12.04 3.72
CA PHE A 359 -18.05 13.35 3.19
C PHE A 359 -18.78 13.77 1.92
N GLY A 360 -19.34 12.82 1.16
CA GLY A 360 -20.11 13.10 -0.05
C GLY A 360 -19.25 13.58 -1.22
N GLN A 361 -19.84 14.47 -2.05
CA GLN A 361 -19.29 14.93 -3.32
C GLN A 361 -19.23 16.45 -3.37
N ASP A 362 -18.36 16.97 -4.23
CA ASP A 362 -18.31 18.40 -4.60
C ASP A 362 -19.44 18.76 -5.60
N ALA A 363 -19.50 20.03 -5.98
CA ALA A 363 -20.49 20.54 -6.94
C ALA A 363 -20.35 19.95 -8.35
N GLN A 364 -19.23 19.31 -8.67
CA GLN A 364 -18.96 18.62 -9.93
C GLN A 364 -19.25 17.11 -9.85
N GLY A 365 -19.73 16.61 -8.71
CA GLY A 365 -20.01 15.19 -8.49
C GLY A 365 -18.79 14.33 -8.18
N ARG A 366 -17.64 14.93 -7.85
CA ARG A 366 -16.43 14.21 -7.45
C ARG A 366 -16.46 13.97 -5.94
N PHE A 367 -16.22 12.73 -5.51
CA PHE A 367 -16.15 12.42 -4.09
C PHE A 367 -14.92 13.09 -3.44
N PHE A 368 -15.08 13.54 -2.21
CA PHE A 368 -13.98 14.10 -1.41
C PHE A 368 -12.96 13.05 -0.96
N GLY A 369 -13.22 11.79 -1.19
CA GLY A 369 -12.30 10.71 -0.87
C GLY A 369 -12.86 9.36 -1.25
N GLY A 370 -12.11 8.32 -0.88
CA GLY A 370 -12.44 6.93 -1.13
C GLY A 370 -11.42 6.01 -0.50
N GLY A 371 -11.46 4.73 -0.86
CA GLY A 371 -10.56 3.77 -0.26
C GLY A 371 -10.51 2.45 -1.01
N ARG A 372 -9.71 1.53 -0.49
CA ARG A 372 -9.64 0.14 -0.92
C ARG A 372 -9.13 -0.74 0.21
N SER A 373 -9.56 -1.98 0.23
CA SER A 373 -9.10 -2.99 1.22
C SER A 373 -9.21 -2.49 2.68
N GLN A 374 -8.12 -2.11 3.30
CA GLN A 374 -8.02 -1.72 4.71
C GLN A 374 -7.64 -0.25 4.90
N ALA A 375 -7.57 0.52 3.83
CA ALA A 375 -7.13 1.91 3.86
C ALA A 375 -8.04 2.82 3.04
N GLY A 376 -8.23 4.05 3.51
CA GLY A 376 -8.94 5.10 2.79
C GLY A 376 -8.33 6.47 3.09
N GLY A 377 -8.69 7.44 2.26
CA GLY A 377 -8.25 8.81 2.41
C GLY A 377 -9.30 9.80 1.92
N PHE A 378 -9.22 11.03 2.43
CA PHE A 378 -10.07 12.12 1.96
C PHE A 378 -9.32 13.43 1.92
N GLU A 379 -9.73 14.29 0.99
CA GLU A 379 -9.22 15.65 0.82
C GLU A 379 -10.41 16.60 0.67
N ILE A 380 -10.52 17.54 1.59
CA ILE A 380 -11.63 18.52 1.61
C ILE A 380 -11.02 19.91 1.50
N PRO A 381 -11.26 20.65 0.40
CA PRO A 381 -10.78 22.02 0.26
C PRO A 381 -11.36 22.93 1.36
N VAL A 382 -10.49 23.71 2.00
CA VAL A 382 -10.91 24.73 2.99
C VAL A 382 -11.65 25.88 2.28
N GLY A 383 -11.30 26.11 1.01
CA GLY A 383 -11.99 27.05 0.13
C GLY A 383 -11.86 28.50 0.60
N PHE A 384 -12.96 29.25 0.64
CA PHE A 384 -12.99 30.68 1.04
C PHE A 384 -12.34 30.96 2.40
N LEU A 385 -12.32 29.98 3.30
CA LEU A 385 -11.70 30.14 4.62
C LEU A 385 -10.18 29.92 4.61
N SER A 386 -9.56 29.63 3.45
CA SER A 386 -8.10 29.46 3.35
C SER A 386 -7.35 30.75 3.69
N GLY A 387 -6.10 30.58 4.14
CA GLY A 387 -5.19 31.68 4.47
C GLY A 387 -5.26 32.11 5.94
N GLY A 388 -4.45 33.14 6.26
CA GLY A 388 -4.26 33.64 7.61
C GLY A 388 -3.01 33.07 8.28
N ASN A 389 -2.61 33.69 9.40
CA ASN A 389 -1.47 33.24 10.17
C ASN A 389 -1.88 32.06 11.06
N GLU A 390 -1.19 30.91 10.98
CA GLU A 390 -1.44 29.68 11.75
C GLU A 390 -1.54 29.90 13.28
N LYS A 391 -0.94 30.96 13.80
CA LYS A 391 -0.96 31.32 15.22
C LYS A 391 -2.06 32.32 15.59
N SER A 392 -2.93 32.70 14.64
CA SER A 392 -4.02 33.65 14.87
C SER A 392 -5.22 33.01 15.54
N ASP A 393 -6.05 33.80 16.20
CA ASP A 393 -7.35 33.35 16.70
C ASP A 393 -8.25 32.85 15.57
N TYR A 394 -8.12 33.43 14.37
CA TYR A 394 -8.83 32.97 13.17
C TYR A 394 -8.47 31.52 12.79
N ALA A 395 -7.19 31.20 12.77
CA ALA A 395 -6.74 29.85 12.46
C ALA A 395 -7.25 28.85 13.51
N ARG A 396 -7.20 29.22 14.79
CA ARG A 396 -7.74 28.37 15.87
C ARG A 396 -9.25 28.13 15.69
N LEU A 397 -10.04 29.16 15.45
CA LEU A 397 -11.49 29.04 15.23
C LEU A 397 -11.80 28.22 13.97
N LYS A 398 -11.07 28.46 12.89
CA LYS A 398 -11.19 27.69 11.64
C LYS A 398 -10.97 26.20 11.91
N TRP A 399 -9.88 25.87 12.60
CA TRP A 399 -9.59 24.48 12.98
C TRP A 399 -10.72 23.87 13.82
N GLU A 400 -11.18 24.56 14.85
CA GLU A 400 -12.26 24.10 15.73
C GLU A 400 -13.55 23.78 14.95
N VAL A 401 -13.91 24.59 13.96
CA VAL A 401 -15.07 24.36 13.09
C VAL A 401 -14.88 23.10 12.24
N PHE A 402 -13.75 22.97 11.56
CA PHE A 402 -13.49 21.79 10.72
C PHE A 402 -13.38 20.51 11.55
N ASP A 403 -12.68 20.54 12.69
CA ASP A 403 -12.56 19.41 13.60
C ASP A 403 -13.93 18.94 14.11
N ALA A 404 -14.75 19.87 14.58
CA ALA A 404 -16.09 19.55 15.05
C ALA A 404 -16.97 18.94 13.94
N GLN A 405 -16.94 19.52 12.74
CA GLN A 405 -17.75 19.06 11.61
C GLN A 405 -17.31 17.66 11.14
N ILE A 406 -16.02 17.41 11.03
CA ILE A 406 -15.49 16.12 10.58
C ILE A 406 -15.83 15.05 11.62
N LYS A 407 -15.56 15.31 12.90
CA LYS A 407 -15.93 14.39 13.99
C LYS A 407 -17.42 14.08 14.00
N GLN A 408 -18.26 15.09 13.86
CA GLN A 408 -19.71 14.90 13.85
C GLN A 408 -20.17 14.02 12.69
N LYS A 409 -19.64 14.23 11.47
CA LYS A 409 -19.96 13.40 10.30
C LYS A 409 -19.56 11.93 10.50
N LEU A 410 -18.36 11.68 11.00
CA LEU A 410 -17.86 10.33 11.26
C LEU A 410 -18.66 9.66 12.39
N LEU A 411 -18.90 10.36 13.49
CA LEU A 411 -19.64 9.83 14.64
C LEU A 411 -21.10 9.50 14.32
N ASN A 412 -21.75 10.25 13.44
CA ASN A 412 -23.12 9.99 12.99
C ASN A 412 -23.23 8.64 12.26
N LEU A 413 -22.23 8.25 11.49
CA LEU A 413 -22.19 6.94 10.81
C LEU A 413 -21.88 5.78 11.78
N ILE A 414 -21.03 6.04 12.75
CA ILE A 414 -20.61 5.02 13.72
C ILE A 414 -21.72 4.72 14.74
N SER A 415 -22.47 5.73 15.14
CA SER A 415 -23.59 5.62 16.08
C SER A 415 -24.72 6.52 15.57
N PRO A 416 -25.55 6.02 14.65
CA PRO A 416 -26.71 6.77 14.24
C PRO A 416 -27.55 7.04 15.49
N LYS A 417 -27.66 8.31 15.90
CA LYS A 417 -28.62 8.72 16.89
C LYS A 417 -29.99 8.49 16.28
N ASP A 418 -30.90 7.83 17.02
CA ASP A 418 -32.32 7.92 16.73
C ASP A 418 -32.62 9.42 16.54
N ASN A 419 -32.95 9.80 15.31
CA ASN A 419 -33.22 11.20 14.98
C ASN A 419 -34.33 11.67 15.93
N PRO A 420 -34.13 12.67 16.79
CA PRO A 420 -35.25 13.33 17.38
C PRO A 420 -36.00 13.99 16.22
N VAL A 421 -37.19 13.47 15.94
CA VAL A 421 -38.16 14.12 15.05
C VAL A 421 -38.32 15.55 15.60
N TYR A 422 -37.84 16.54 14.83
CA TYR A 422 -38.22 17.92 15.08
C TYR A 422 -39.69 18.02 14.68
N ASP A 423 -40.57 17.83 15.66
CA ASP A 423 -41.96 18.31 15.58
C ASP A 423 -41.93 19.83 15.51
N HIS A 424 -42.33 20.35 14.37
CA HIS A 424 -42.60 21.75 14.14
C HIS A 424 -43.98 22.14 14.66
#